data_f1f12b1b2018432ff83c1c844c99eb9f
#
_entry.id   f1f12b1b2018432ff83c1c844c99eb9f
#
_cell.length_a   1.000
_cell.length_b   1.000
_cell.length_c   1.000
_cell.angle_alpha   90.00
_cell.angle_beta   90.00
_cell.angle_gamma   90.00
#
_symmetry.space_group_name_H-M   'P 1'
#
loop_
_entity.id
_entity.type
_entity.pdbx_description
1 polymer ?
#
loop_
_entity_poly.entity_id
_entity_poly.type
_entity_poly.pdbx_seq_one_letter_code
_entity_poly.pdbx_strand_id
1 'polypeptide(L)'
;MKIKRLEKVYEGKAKILYATEDPSLMIQYFKDDASAFDGVKKGTIVDKGVINNEVSNRIYKHLEEKGIKTHFVEQLNDRETLVKRLDIIPIEVVLRNVAAGSLCKRLGIEEGKKFDPPILEFFYKNDDLHDPLINDCHALVFNWATQAELDALRQYGYRVNSLLVTFFKERDIRLVDFKLEFGRHKGEILLGDEISPDGCRLWHSDTGEKMDKDRLLPG
;
A
#
# COMPACT_ATOMS: atom_id res chain seq x y z
N MET A 1 -18.93 -4.06 22.25
CA MET A 1 -17.91 -4.87 22.97
C MET A 1 -16.55 -4.34 22.56
N LYS A 2 -15.60 -4.03 23.48
CA LYS A 2 -14.25 -3.65 23.07
C LYS A 2 -13.53 -4.90 22.55
N ILE A 3 -13.15 -4.90 21.29
CA ILE A 3 -12.36 -6.00 20.70
C ILE A 3 -11.01 -6.03 21.39
N LYS A 4 -10.63 -7.20 21.89
CA LYS A 4 -9.41 -7.41 22.66
C LYS A 4 -8.28 -7.84 21.72
N ARG A 5 -7.14 -7.18 21.85
CA ARG A 5 -5.90 -7.59 21.21
C ARG A 5 -5.34 -8.84 21.92
N LEU A 6 -5.04 -9.89 21.15
CA LEU A 6 -4.43 -11.13 21.59
C LEU A 6 -2.95 -11.18 21.18
N GLU A 7 -2.43 -12.36 20.86
CA GLU A 7 -1.03 -12.57 20.48
C GLU A 7 -0.65 -11.89 19.15
N LYS A 8 0.63 -11.56 19.04
CA LYS A 8 1.23 -11.08 17.81
C LYS A 8 1.29 -12.22 16.78
N VAL A 9 0.70 -11.99 15.61
CA VAL A 9 0.69 -12.95 14.50
C VAL A 9 1.78 -12.65 13.49
N TYR A 10 2.03 -11.37 13.23
CA TYR A 10 3.01 -10.93 12.24
C TYR A 10 3.62 -9.60 12.64
N GLU A 11 4.89 -9.39 12.33
CA GLU A 11 5.56 -8.10 12.45
C GLU A 11 6.36 -7.79 11.19
N GLY A 12 5.98 -6.70 10.51
CA GLY A 12 6.68 -6.14 9.37
C GLY A 12 7.49 -4.89 9.72
N LYS A 13 7.99 -4.21 8.69
CA LYS A 13 8.81 -3.00 8.82
C LYS A 13 8.07 -1.85 9.52
N ALA A 14 6.80 -1.62 9.14
CA ALA A 14 6.01 -0.48 9.61
C ALA A 14 4.83 -0.88 10.53
N LYS A 15 4.47 -2.15 10.61
CA LYS A 15 3.24 -2.63 11.25
C LYS A 15 3.43 -3.92 12.02
N ILE A 16 2.52 -4.13 12.98
CA ILE A 16 2.33 -5.40 13.69
C ILE A 16 0.87 -5.80 13.54
N LEU A 17 0.62 -7.08 13.26
CA LEU A 17 -0.72 -7.65 13.23
C LEU A 17 -0.93 -8.52 14.47
N TYR A 18 -2.03 -8.29 15.16
CA TYR A 18 -2.44 -9.04 16.34
C TYR A 18 -3.73 -9.80 16.06
N ALA A 19 -3.83 -11.01 16.59
CA ALA A 19 -5.07 -11.77 16.62
C ALA A 19 -6.12 -11.08 17.49
N THR A 20 -7.39 -11.42 17.26
CA THR A 20 -8.54 -11.05 18.08
C THR A 20 -9.33 -12.29 18.49
N GLU A 21 -10.34 -12.12 19.33
CA GLU A 21 -11.28 -13.21 19.71
C GLU A 21 -12.08 -13.71 18.49
N ASP A 22 -12.27 -12.88 17.47
CA ASP A 22 -12.84 -13.28 16.18
C ASP A 22 -11.72 -13.65 15.21
N PRO A 23 -11.57 -14.92 14.81
CA PRO A 23 -10.48 -15.35 13.92
C PRO A 23 -10.56 -14.74 12.50
N SER A 24 -11.67 -14.12 12.13
CA SER A 24 -11.84 -13.42 10.85
C SER A 24 -11.36 -11.95 10.89
N LEU A 25 -10.99 -11.45 12.08
CA LEU A 25 -10.55 -10.08 12.31
C LEU A 25 -9.13 -10.03 12.89
N MET A 26 -8.44 -8.93 12.64
CA MET A 26 -7.12 -8.65 13.19
C MET A 26 -7.03 -7.19 13.63
N ILE A 27 -6.14 -6.88 14.56
CA ILE A 27 -5.76 -5.51 14.89
C ILE A 27 -4.42 -5.22 14.22
N GLN A 28 -4.39 -4.20 13.38
CA GLN A 28 -3.20 -3.65 12.74
C GLN A 28 -2.69 -2.48 13.56
N TYR A 29 -1.47 -2.61 14.10
CA TYR A 29 -0.77 -1.56 14.86
C TYR A 29 0.32 -0.94 13.99
N PHE A 30 0.36 0.39 13.92
CA PHE A 30 1.34 1.16 13.15
C PHE A 30 2.51 1.60 14.02
N LYS A 31 3.73 1.26 13.57
CA LYS A 31 5.00 1.55 14.24
C LYS A 31 5.56 2.90 13.78
N ASP A 32 6.43 3.48 14.60
CA ASP A 32 7.22 4.67 14.23
C ASP A 32 8.51 4.30 13.47
N ASP A 33 8.78 3.01 13.30
CA ASP A 33 9.94 2.53 12.58
C ASP A 33 9.90 3.00 11.12
N ALA A 34 10.99 3.57 10.66
CA ALA A 34 11.20 3.96 9.27
C ALA A 34 12.38 3.20 8.68
N SER A 35 12.21 2.69 7.48
CA SER A 35 13.28 2.08 6.72
C SER A 35 13.31 2.63 5.31
N ALA A 36 14.51 2.89 4.79
CA ALA A 36 14.74 3.27 3.40
C ALA A 36 15.85 2.43 2.79
N PHE A 37 15.91 2.42 1.44
CA PHE A 37 16.91 1.69 0.66
C PHE A 37 16.94 0.20 1.04
N ASP A 38 15.80 -0.47 0.95
CA ASP A 38 15.62 -1.91 1.27
C ASP A 38 16.10 -2.28 2.68
N GLY A 39 15.89 -1.37 3.65
CA GLY A 39 16.23 -1.62 5.05
C GLY A 39 17.68 -1.31 5.43
N VAL A 40 18.49 -0.77 4.51
CA VAL A 40 19.88 -0.35 4.81
C VAL A 40 19.92 0.82 5.79
N LYS A 41 18.99 1.79 5.65
CA LYS A 41 18.80 2.85 6.63
C LYS A 41 17.59 2.55 7.49
N LYS A 42 17.78 2.51 8.80
CA LYS A 42 16.73 2.34 9.80
C LYS A 42 16.73 3.50 10.77
N GLY A 43 15.57 3.95 11.18
CA GLY A 43 15.40 5.03 12.15
C GLY A 43 13.99 5.02 12.71
N THR A 44 13.73 5.92 13.65
CA THR A 44 12.41 6.15 14.21
C THR A 44 12.00 7.58 13.89
N ILE A 45 10.81 7.75 13.34
CA ILE A 45 10.19 9.06 13.11
C ILE A 45 9.02 9.15 14.07
N VAL A 46 9.12 10.04 15.04
CA VAL A 46 8.08 10.24 16.07
C VAL A 46 6.74 10.53 15.39
N ASP A 47 5.69 9.85 15.87
CA ASP A 47 4.31 9.94 15.38
C ASP A 47 4.08 9.49 13.92
N LYS A 48 5.07 8.91 13.25
CA LYS A 48 4.88 8.33 11.91
C LYS A 48 3.73 7.31 11.88
N GLY A 49 3.68 6.43 12.89
CA GLY A 49 2.62 5.43 13.01
C GLY A 49 1.23 6.06 13.18
N VAL A 50 1.12 7.16 13.94
CA VAL A 50 -0.13 7.91 14.11
C VAL A 50 -0.58 8.49 12.76
N ILE A 51 0.32 9.15 12.05
CA ILE A 51 0.04 9.76 10.74
C ILE A 51 -0.36 8.69 9.73
N ASN A 52 0.40 7.60 9.63
CA ASN A 52 0.11 6.52 8.69
C ASN A 52 -1.24 5.86 8.97
N ASN A 53 -1.58 5.62 10.25
CA ASN A 53 -2.87 5.08 10.64
C ASN A 53 -4.02 6.02 10.24
N GLU A 54 -3.91 7.32 10.56
CA GLU A 54 -4.94 8.31 10.24
C GLU A 54 -5.14 8.46 8.72
N VAL A 55 -4.05 8.61 7.97
CA VAL A 55 -4.10 8.76 6.50
C VAL A 55 -4.71 7.51 5.86
N SER A 56 -4.24 6.33 6.25
CA SER A 56 -4.75 5.07 5.71
C SER A 56 -6.24 4.90 5.99
N ASN A 57 -6.69 5.17 7.21
CA ASN A 57 -8.11 5.07 7.56
C ASN A 57 -8.99 6.05 6.78
N ARG A 58 -8.53 7.30 6.56
CA ARG A 58 -9.26 8.28 5.73
C ARG A 58 -9.37 7.83 4.29
N ILE A 59 -8.27 7.31 3.73
CA ILE A 59 -8.25 6.80 2.36
C ILE A 59 -9.19 5.60 2.23
N TYR A 60 -9.13 4.64 3.14
CA TYR A 60 -10.01 3.46 3.07
C TYR A 60 -11.49 3.82 3.17
N LYS A 61 -11.87 4.71 4.09
CA LYS A 61 -13.26 5.21 4.18
C LYS A 61 -13.70 5.86 2.86
N HIS A 62 -12.85 6.74 2.29
CA HIS A 62 -13.13 7.37 0.99
C HIS A 62 -13.29 6.33 -0.13
N LEU A 63 -12.42 5.33 -0.19
CA LEU A 63 -12.50 4.27 -1.20
C LEU A 63 -13.76 3.40 -1.03
N GLU A 64 -14.15 3.07 0.19
CA GLU A 64 -15.38 2.30 0.48
C GLU A 64 -16.64 3.06 0.09
N GLU A 65 -16.70 4.38 0.34
CA GLU A 65 -17.78 5.26 -0.13
C GLU A 65 -17.92 5.26 -1.66
N LYS A 66 -16.82 4.99 -2.38
CA LYS A 66 -16.78 4.85 -3.85
C LYS A 66 -16.94 3.40 -4.33
N GLY A 67 -17.27 2.47 -3.41
CA GLY A 67 -17.57 1.07 -3.72
C GLY A 67 -16.33 0.19 -3.97
N ILE A 68 -15.15 0.58 -3.46
CA ILE A 68 -13.99 -0.30 -3.37
C ILE A 68 -14.13 -1.15 -2.12
N LYS A 69 -14.05 -2.47 -2.26
CA LYS A 69 -14.06 -3.38 -1.12
C LYS A 69 -12.69 -3.42 -0.47
N THR A 70 -12.63 -3.14 0.84
CA THR A 70 -11.37 -3.13 1.61
C THR A 70 -11.44 -4.06 2.81
N HIS A 71 -10.30 -4.29 3.45
CA HIS A 71 -10.22 -5.01 4.70
C HIS A 71 -10.55 -4.14 5.92
N PHE A 72 -10.66 -2.83 5.76
CA PHE A 72 -10.95 -1.90 6.84
C PHE A 72 -12.28 -2.24 7.54
N VAL A 73 -12.31 -2.12 8.86
CA VAL A 73 -13.51 -2.25 9.68
C VAL A 73 -13.73 -0.99 10.51
N GLU A 74 -12.76 -0.66 11.37
CA GLU A 74 -12.90 0.45 12.31
C GLU A 74 -11.52 0.93 12.79
N GLN A 75 -11.34 2.24 12.93
CA GLN A 75 -10.20 2.83 13.64
C GLN A 75 -10.44 2.71 15.14
N LEU A 76 -9.58 1.99 15.86
CA LEU A 76 -9.71 1.76 17.30
C LEU A 76 -9.12 2.89 18.14
N ASN A 77 -7.99 3.42 17.70
CA ASN A 77 -7.27 4.53 18.32
C ASN A 77 -6.26 5.14 17.33
N ASP A 78 -5.39 6.03 17.82
CA ASP A 78 -4.42 6.75 16.98
C ASP A 78 -3.43 5.83 16.24
N ARG A 79 -3.19 4.61 16.72
CA ARG A 79 -2.21 3.67 16.16
C ARG A 79 -2.78 2.34 15.72
N GLU A 80 -4.03 2.05 16.04
CA GLU A 80 -4.63 0.74 15.80
C GLU A 80 -5.90 0.84 14.97
N THR A 81 -5.98 -0.05 13.99
CA THR A 81 -7.14 -0.26 13.13
C THR A 81 -7.57 -1.71 13.17
N LEU A 82 -8.87 -1.94 13.35
CA LEU A 82 -9.48 -3.25 13.17
C LEU A 82 -9.66 -3.51 11.68
N VAL A 83 -9.20 -4.68 11.24
CA VAL A 83 -9.24 -5.09 9.83
C VAL A 83 -9.74 -6.53 9.70
N LYS A 84 -10.32 -6.86 8.55
CA LYS A 84 -10.61 -8.26 8.18
C LYS A 84 -9.30 -9.01 7.95
N ARG A 85 -9.22 -10.23 8.43
CA ARG A 85 -8.09 -11.12 8.14
C ARG A 85 -8.12 -11.52 6.67
N LEU A 86 -7.01 -11.32 5.97
CA LEU A 86 -6.84 -11.67 4.57
C LEU A 86 -5.85 -12.83 4.42
N ASP A 87 -6.11 -13.71 3.46
CA ASP A 87 -5.12 -14.56 2.84
C ASP A 87 -4.46 -13.74 1.71
N ILE A 88 -3.29 -13.20 2.00
CA ILE A 88 -2.62 -12.24 1.12
C ILE A 88 -2.22 -12.93 -0.19
N ILE A 89 -2.59 -12.33 -1.32
CA ILE A 89 -2.06 -12.67 -2.63
C ILE A 89 -0.63 -12.13 -2.67
N PRO A 90 0.40 -12.98 -2.89
CA PRO A 90 1.80 -12.56 -2.77
C PRO A 90 2.26 -11.73 -3.99
N ILE A 91 1.44 -10.75 -4.37
CA ILE A 91 1.66 -9.83 -5.50
C ILE A 91 1.38 -8.42 -5.04
N GLU A 92 2.39 -7.57 -5.13
CA GLU A 92 2.23 -6.13 -5.00
C GLU A 92 1.81 -5.52 -6.34
N VAL A 93 0.82 -4.64 -6.30
CA VAL A 93 0.34 -3.90 -7.47
C VAL A 93 0.81 -2.46 -7.37
N VAL A 94 1.69 -2.05 -8.27
CA VAL A 94 2.25 -0.69 -8.28
C VAL A 94 1.66 0.10 -9.43
N LEU A 95 1.02 1.22 -9.11
CA LEU A 95 0.49 2.19 -10.07
C LEU A 95 1.44 3.37 -10.18
N ARG A 96 1.81 3.76 -11.41
CA ARG A 96 2.70 4.89 -11.66
C ARG A 96 2.05 5.90 -12.60
N ASN A 97 1.81 7.08 -12.08
CA ASN A 97 1.29 8.23 -12.82
C ASN A 97 2.43 9.10 -13.38
N VAL A 98 3.58 9.07 -12.70
CA VAL A 98 4.78 9.84 -13.04
C VAL A 98 6.02 8.95 -12.87
N ALA A 99 7.01 9.14 -13.73
CA ALA A 99 8.29 8.44 -13.63
C ALA A 99 9.04 8.85 -12.37
N ALA A 100 9.36 7.88 -11.49
CA ALA A 100 10.16 8.09 -10.29
C ALA A 100 10.81 6.78 -9.82
N GLY A 101 11.81 6.90 -8.96
CA GLY A 101 12.40 5.79 -8.23
C GLY A 101 12.99 4.69 -9.12
N SER A 102 12.68 3.42 -8.78
CA SER A 102 13.26 2.25 -9.46
C SER A 102 12.88 2.14 -10.95
N LEU A 103 11.73 2.68 -11.36
CA LEU A 103 11.33 2.70 -12.78
C LEU A 103 12.32 3.49 -13.63
N CYS A 104 12.71 4.68 -13.17
CA CYS A 104 13.66 5.53 -13.88
C CYS A 104 14.99 4.82 -14.09
N LYS A 105 15.52 4.20 -13.02
CA LYS A 105 16.77 3.43 -13.07
C LYS A 105 16.69 2.22 -14.00
N ARG A 106 15.59 1.49 -13.92
CA ARG A 106 15.39 0.24 -14.66
C ARG A 106 15.20 0.45 -16.16
N LEU A 107 14.52 1.52 -16.55
CA LEU A 107 14.17 1.81 -17.95
C LEU A 107 14.94 3.00 -18.56
N GLY A 108 15.82 3.65 -17.82
CA GLY A 108 16.56 4.83 -18.29
C GLY A 108 15.66 6.02 -18.62
N ILE A 109 14.55 6.19 -17.88
CA ILE A 109 13.57 7.25 -18.11
C ILE A 109 13.84 8.41 -17.14
N GLU A 110 13.71 9.63 -17.64
CA GLU A 110 13.86 10.85 -16.83
C GLU A 110 12.76 10.94 -15.77
N GLU A 111 13.15 11.32 -14.54
CA GLU A 111 12.21 11.55 -13.43
C GLU A 111 11.26 12.71 -13.78
N GLY A 112 9.99 12.57 -13.39
CA GLY A 112 8.97 13.59 -13.62
C GLY A 112 8.17 13.42 -14.92
N LYS A 113 8.54 12.50 -15.81
CA LYS A 113 7.74 12.20 -17.02
C LYS A 113 6.38 11.64 -16.61
N LYS A 114 5.29 12.27 -17.05
CA LYS A 114 3.90 11.82 -16.81
C LYS A 114 3.54 10.68 -17.74
N PHE A 115 2.69 9.78 -17.26
CA PHE A 115 2.15 8.67 -18.01
C PHE A 115 0.64 8.83 -18.21
N ASP A 116 0.19 8.61 -19.44
CA ASP A 116 -1.21 8.53 -19.84
C ASP A 116 -1.34 7.48 -20.97
N PRO A 117 -1.91 6.31 -20.68
CA PRO A 117 -2.44 5.84 -19.39
C PRO A 117 -1.34 5.60 -18.34
N PRO A 118 -1.69 5.53 -17.03
CA PRO A 118 -0.74 5.18 -15.97
C PRO A 118 -0.19 3.76 -16.17
N ILE A 119 1.06 3.53 -15.73
CA ILE A 119 1.69 2.21 -15.77
C ILE A 119 1.24 1.40 -14.56
N LEU A 120 0.86 0.14 -14.78
CA LEU A 120 0.62 -0.85 -13.73
C LEU A 120 1.67 -1.93 -13.83
N GLU A 121 2.33 -2.23 -12.71
CA GLU A 121 3.34 -3.27 -12.58
C GLU A 121 2.98 -4.24 -11.47
N PHE A 122 3.37 -5.50 -11.63
CA PHE A 122 3.29 -6.53 -10.59
C PHE A 122 4.68 -6.85 -10.05
N PHE A 123 4.78 -6.99 -8.73
CA PHE A 123 5.99 -7.42 -8.04
C PHE A 123 5.66 -8.63 -7.16
N TYR A 124 6.57 -9.59 -7.09
CA TYR A 124 6.43 -10.69 -6.15
C TYR A 124 6.76 -10.22 -4.74
N LYS A 125 5.77 -10.30 -3.83
CA LYS A 125 5.92 -9.89 -2.44
C LYS A 125 6.83 -10.86 -1.69
N ASN A 126 8.12 -10.54 -1.66
CA ASN A 126 9.14 -11.32 -0.97
C ASN A 126 10.30 -10.42 -0.55
N ASP A 127 10.34 -10.03 0.71
CA ASP A 127 11.35 -9.12 1.27
C ASP A 127 12.79 -9.64 1.07
N ASP A 128 13.01 -10.97 1.16
CA ASP A 128 14.34 -11.58 0.98
C ASP A 128 14.85 -11.47 -0.46
N LEU A 129 13.94 -11.36 -1.42
CA LEU A 129 14.23 -11.18 -2.84
C LEU A 129 14.10 -9.73 -3.31
N HIS A 130 13.87 -8.78 -2.41
CA HIS A 130 13.67 -7.35 -2.71
C HIS A 130 12.51 -7.09 -3.69
N ASP A 131 11.43 -7.81 -3.53
CA ASP A 131 10.18 -7.68 -4.28
C ASP A 131 10.42 -7.56 -5.80
N PRO A 132 10.87 -8.63 -6.49
CA PRO A 132 11.24 -8.57 -7.90
C PRO A 132 10.04 -8.32 -8.81
N LEU A 133 10.26 -7.57 -9.89
CA LEU A 133 9.26 -7.37 -10.95
C LEU A 133 8.90 -8.70 -11.61
N ILE A 134 7.60 -8.95 -11.76
CA ILE A 134 7.07 -10.15 -12.38
C ILE A 134 6.07 -9.81 -13.50
N ASN A 135 5.74 -10.81 -14.30
CA ASN A 135 4.62 -10.75 -15.25
C ASN A 135 3.59 -11.84 -14.89
N ASP A 136 2.49 -11.86 -15.64
CA ASP A 136 1.39 -12.81 -15.45
C ASP A 136 1.84 -14.27 -15.50
N CYS A 137 2.75 -14.60 -16.43
CA CYS A 137 3.23 -15.98 -16.58
C CYS A 137 3.89 -16.48 -15.29
N HIS A 138 4.68 -15.63 -14.61
CA HIS A 138 5.25 -15.99 -13.32
C HIS A 138 4.16 -16.28 -12.29
N ALA A 139 3.19 -15.38 -12.14
CA ALA A 139 2.11 -15.51 -11.16
C ALA A 139 1.28 -16.79 -11.39
N LEU A 140 1.01 -17.12 -12.65
CA LEU A 140 0.22 -18.30 -13.04
C LEU A 140 1.01 -19.60 -12.83
N VAL A 141 2.25 -19.66 -13.33
CA VAL A 141 3.08 -20.88 -13.25
C VAL A 141 3.42 -21.25 -11.81
N PHE A 142 3.66 -20.27 -10.95
CA PHE A 142 3.93 -20.50 -9.53
C PHE A 142 2.66 -20.57 -8.67
N ASN A 143 1.47 -20.50 -9.27
CA ASN A 143 0.18 -20.54 -8.56
C ASN A 143 0.02 -19.47 -7.47
N TRP A 144 0.62 -18.29 -7.65
CA TRP A 144 0.44 -17.16 -6.74
C TRP A 144 -0.93 -16.51 -6.89
N ALA A 145 -1.43 -16.47 -8.14
CA ALA A 145 -2.77 -16.00 -8.46
C ALA A 145 -3.31 -16.72 -9.70
N THR A 146 -4.63 -16.76 -9.83
CA THR A 146 -5.33 -17.18 -11.04
C THR A 146 -5.42 -16.02 -12.04
N GLN A 147 -5.73 -16.31 -13.32
CA GLN A 147 -5.97 -15.26 -14.31
C GLN A 147 -7.09 -14.31 -13.88
N ALA A 148 -8.18 -14.85 -13.36
CA ALA A 148 -9.30 -14.03 -12.88
C ALA A 148 -8.89 -13.07 -11.73
N GLU A 149 -8.01 -13.52 -10.85
CA GLU A 149 -7.46 -12.67 -9.79
C GLU A 149 -6.55 -11.60 -10.38
N LEU A 150 -5.65 -11.91 -11.31
CA LEU A 150 -4.79 -10.92 -11.96
C LEU A 150 -5.61 -9.84 -12.68
N ASP A 151 -6.68 -10.23 -13.35
CA ASP A 151 -7.60 -9.31 -14.02
C ASP A 151 -8.32 -8.42 -13.00
N ALA A 152 -8.76 -9.00 -11.87
CA ALA A 152 -9.37 -8.23 -10.78
C ALA A 152 -8.36 -7.25 -10.15
N LEU A 153 -7.11 -7.67 -9.89
CA LEU A 153 -6.07 -6.80 -9.37
C LEU A 153 -5.82 -5.58 -10.27
N ARG A 154 -5.81 -5.78 -11.61
CA ARG A 154 -5.68 -4.67 -12.58
C ARG A 154 -6.87 -3.72 -12.51
N GLN A 155 -8.08 -4.26 -12.53
CA GLN A 155 -9.31 -3.44 -12.46
C GLN A 155 -9.34 -2.62 -11.17
N TYR A 156 -9.08 -3.25 -10.02
CA TYR A 156 -8.97 -2.56 -8.74
C TYR A 156 -7.86 -1.51 -8.76
N GLY A 157 -6.66 -1.86 -9.27
CA GLY A 157 -5.53 -0.97 -9.34
C GLY A 157 -5.86 0.33 -10.09
N TYR A 158 -6.36 0.24 -11.31
CA TYR A 158 -6.75 1.42 -12.10
C TYR A 158 -7.89 2.21 -11.47
N ARG A 159 -8.89 1.52 -10.91
CA ARG A 159 -10.02 2.21 -10.26
C ARG A 159 -9.59 2.95 -9.00
N VAL A 160 -8.76 2.32 -8.14
CA VAL A 160 -8.18 2.96 -6.96
C VAL A 160 -7.29 4.13 -7.38
N ASN A 161 -6.45 3.97 -8.42
CA ASN A 161 -5.62 5.05 -8.93
C ASN A 161 -6.44 6.29 -9.31
N SER A 162 -7.50 6.11 -10.09
CA SER A 162 -8.36 7.23 -10.52
C SER A 162 -8.96 7.98 -9.32
N LEU A 163 -9.43 7.25 -8.31
CA LEU A 163 -10.00 7.84 -7.09
C LEU A 163 -8.94 8.59 -6.27
N LEU A 164 -7.75 7.98 -6.09
CA LEU A 164 -6.67 8.58 -5.31
C LEU A 164 -6.03 9.78 -6.00
N VAL A 165 -5.87 9.77 -7.33
CA VAL A 165 -5.40 10.94 -8.08
C VAL A 165 -6.32 12.14 -7.83
N THR A 166 -7.64 11.93 -7.86
CA THR A 166 -8.62 12.98 -7.55
C THR A 166 -8.53 13.41 -6.09
N PHE A 167 -8.50 12.46 -5.16
CA PHE A 167 -8.43 12.71 -3.72
C PHE A 167 -7.20 13.55 -3.34
N PHE A 168 -6.04 13.24 -3.87
CA PHE A 168 -4.81 13.98 -3.59
C PHE A 168 -4.76 15.33 -4.32
N LYS A 169 -5.26 15.39 -5.57
CA LYS A 169 -5.31 16.65 -6.35
C LYS A 169 -6.13 17.73 -5.66
N GLU A 170 -7.24 17.38 -5.00
CA GLU A 170 -8.08 18.30 -4.22
C GLU A 170 -7.35 18.89 -3.00
N ARG A 171 -6.14 18.43 -2.71
CA ARG A 171 -5.28 18.84 -1.56
C ARG A 171 -3.93 19.37 -2.03
N ASP A 172 -3.85 19.79 -3.29
CA ASP A 172 -2.64 20.29 -3.94
C ASP A 172 -1.46 19.29 -3.92
N ILE A 173 -1.78 17.99 -3.87
CA ILE A 173 -0.82 16.89 -3.88
C ILE A 173 -0.93 16.13 -5.20
N ARG A 174 0.22 15.85 -5.81
CA ARG A 174 0.36 14.97 -6.96
C ARG A 174 0.71 13.57 -6.50
N LEU A 175 -0.16 12.59 -6.77
CA LEU A 175 0.13 11.18 -6.57
C LEU A 175 1.05 10.70 -7.71
N VAL A 176 2.31 10.45 -7.39
CA VAL A 176 3.35 10.04 -8.34
C VAL A 176 3.25 8.56 -8.63
N ASP A 177 3.40 7.75 -7.62
CA ASP A 177 3.16 6.31 -7.64
C ASP A 177 2.77 5.80 -6.25
N PHE A 178 2.24 4.59 -6.21
CA PHE A 178 1.89 3.93 -4.96
C PHE A 178 1.75 2.42 -5.15
N LYS A 179 1.86 1.70 -4.03
CA LYS A 179 1.73 0.26 -3.92
C LYS A 179 0.40 -0.12 -3.30
N LEU A 180 -0.22 -1.19 -3.81
CA LEU A 180 -1.40 -1.84 -3.25
C LEU A 180 -1.11 -3.30 -2.99
N GLU A 181 -1.69 -3.83 -1.93
CA GLU A 181 -1.72 -5.26 -1.63
C GLU A 181 -3.17 -5.74 -1.52
N PHE A 182 -3.40 -6.95 -1.94
CA PHE A 182 -4.72 -7.56 -1.95
C PHE A 182 -4.69 -8.93 -1.29
N GLY A 183 -5.84 -9.33 -0.78
CA GLY A 183 -5.97 -10.67 -0.23
C GLY A 183 -7.39 -11.22 -0.38
N ARG A 184 -7.50 -12.53 -0.16
CA ARG A 184 -8.75 -13.27 -0.21
C ARG A 184 -9.42 -13.25 1.16
N HIS A 185 -10.70 -12.98 1.19
CA HIS A 185 -11.54 -13.05 2.38
C HIS A 185 -12.91 -13.61 2.00
N LYS A 186 -13.26 -14.80 2.50
CA LYS A 186 -14.56 -15.45 2.25
C LYS A 186 -14.95 -15.51 0.76
N GLY A 187 -13.97 -15.80 -0.10
CA GLY A 187 -14.19 -15.92 -1.55
C GLY A 187 -14.18 -14.60 -2.34
N GLU A 188 -13.93 -13.47 -1.69
CA GLU A 188 -13.81 -12.16 -2.33
C GLU A 188 -12.37 -11.65 -2.26
N ILE A 189 -11.97 -10.84 -3.25
CA ILE A 189 -10.71 -10.09 -3.22
C ILE A 189 -10.98 -8.74 -2.56
N LEU A 190 -10.23 -8.42 -1.52
CA LEU A 190 -10.27 -7.15 -0.83
C LEU A 190 -8.93 -6.43 -0.93
N LEU A 191 -8.99 -5.12 -1.01
CA LEU A 191 -7.82 -4.26 -0.84
C LEU A 191 -7.39 -4.31 0.63
N GLY A 192 -6.14 -4.65 0.87
CA GLY A 192 -5.54 -4.81 2.19
C GLY A 192 -4.37 -3.87 2.43
N ASP A 193 -3.56 -4.24 3.40
CA ASP A 193 -2.36 -3.54 3.82
C ASP A 193 -2.63 -2.11 4.32
N GLU A 194 -1.97 -1.12 3.76
CA GLU A 194 -2.17 0.32 4.04
C GLU A 194 -2.01 1.14 2.77
N ILE A 195 -2.61 2.31 2.77
CA ILE A 195 -2.29 3.37 1.81
C ILE A 195 -1.88 4.60 2.63
N SER A 196 -0.58 4.85 2.69
CA SER A 196 0.01 5.87 3.54
C SER A 196 1.22 6.51 2.85
N PRO A 197 1.80 7.58 3.40
CA PRO A 197 3.05 8.16 2.89
C PRO A 197 4.22 7.19 2.82
N ASP A 198 4.19 6.05 3.51
CA ASP A 198 5.21 5.00 3.39
C ASP A 198 5.11 4.20 2.09
N GLY A 199 3.90 4.02 1.57
CA GLY A 199 3.62 3.27 0.34
C GLY A 199 3.37 4.15 -0.89
N CYS A 200 3.33 5.48 -0.73
CA CYS A 200 3.04 6.44 -1.79
C CYS A 200 4.21 7.39 -2.01
N ARG A 201 4.49 7.78 -3.28
CA ARG A 201 5.24 8.99 -3.60
C ARG A 201 4.28 10.13 -3.85
N LEU A 202 4.44 11.17 -3.05
CA LEU A 202 3.55 12.34 -3.03
C LEU A 202 4.40 13.59 -3.25
N TRP A 203 4.05 14.39 -4.26
CA TRP A 203 4.72 15.66 -4.55
C TRP A 203 3.73 16.81 -4.47
N HIS A 204 4.18 17.97 -4.03
CA HIS A 204 3.36 19.18 -4.14
C HIS A 204 3.07 19.47 -5.61
N SER A 205 1.80 19.77 -5.94
CA SER A 205 1.35 19.85 -7.34
C SER A 205 2.07 20.90 -8.16
N ASP A 206 2.34 22.07 -7.56
CA ASP A 206 2.94 23.22 -8.24
C ASP A 206 4.46 23.23 -8.16
N THR A 207 5.02 22.96 -6.98
CA THR A 207 6.48 23.09 -6.75
C THR A 207 7.25 21.81 -7.07
N GLY A 208 6.57 20.66 -7.10
CA GLY A 208 7.22 19.36 -7.21
C GLY A 208 7.97 18.90 -5.96
N GLU A 209 7.86 19.65 -4.85
CA GLU A 209 8.48 19.27 -3.58
C GLU A 209 7.99 17.91 -3.11
N LYS A 210 8.93 17.01 -2.72
CA LYS A 210 8.60 15.69 -2.19
C LYS A 210 7.96 15.82 -0.81
N MET A 211 6.80 15.17 -0.61
CA MET A 211 5.99 15.24 0.61
C MET A 211 5.83 13.88 1.29
N ASP A 212 6.64 12.91 0.89
CA ASP A 212 6.67 11.54 1.38
C ASP A 212 7.99 11.24 2.12
N LYS A 213 8.21 9.97 2.47
CA LYS A 213 9.40 9.53 3.21
C LYS A 213 10.73 9.81 2.50
N ASP A 214 10.73 9.96 1.17
CA ASP A 214 11.95 10.24 0.40
C ASP A 214 12.53 11.62 0.76
N ARG A 215 11.71 12.52 1.33
CA ARG A 215 12.16 13.82 1.88
C ARG A 215 12.98 13.68 3.16
N LEU A 216 12.57 12.73 4.02
CA LEU A 216 13.15 12.55 5.36
C LEU A 216 14.42 11.69 5.35
N LEU A 217 14.61 10.90 4.32
CA LEU A 217 15.71 9.97 4.16
C LEU A 217 16.37 10.16 2.78
N PRO A 218 16.91 11.36 2.49
CA PRO A 218 17.56 11.59 1.20
C PRO A 218 18.74 10.64 0.99
N GLY A 219 18.92 10.20 -0.27
CA GLY A 219 19.98 9.28 -0.70
C GLY A 219 21.36 9.86 -0.54
#